data_8869926bf456c9900bf657a3c3b1a948
#
_entry.id   8869926bf456c9900bf657a3c3b1a948
#
_cell.length_a   1.000
_cell.length_b   1.000
_cell.length_c   1.000
_cell.angle_alpha   90.00
_cell.angle_beta   90.00
_cell.angle_gamma   90.00
#
_symmetry.space_group_name_H-M   'P 1'
#
loop_
_entity.id
_entity.type
_entity.pdbx_description
1 polymer ?
#
loop_
_entity_poly.entity_id
_entity_poly.type
_entity_poly.pdbx_seq_one_letter_code
_entity_poly.pdbx_strand_id
1 'polypeptide(L)'
;FSYYDYVSYSAYTPGTGDNGTESNFTFSWKDDFDTFDDNRWEKSDDHTWGGNQSLFIDENIYFENGNLILCLTDEDNIGYVDNYPPKVLWARQNEDILTIRYSEEIDESSGVELSNYSLSGVTFTNALMHNDQRTVDLTMDQFILSSTAMGIFNAQDDSDNLASTNIVWIDIPQPLGDTIKINTGGGPAADFLQDQIWGPDKEYGHVAGNFQFASDDVDIQNTENDDIYRSSLNRVALYKIRVKPGVYSLGLSFSENHYDNAGERVFDIFVEGNLKVDGLDVLDHVPAFSLYNISLDNIEVLDGVLDIHLSADIYGVGYAAAGTFINSIEVMLESSLSNDTNVLNKFSLQKPYPNPFNNQISIPIISNIKSKALIEIFDVNGRKVETIYNGIILQGKTEFKWDAKFYSSGTYLIYLLINGEKSYEKIMLIK
;
A
#
# COMPACT_ATOMS: atom_id res chain seq x y z
N PHE A 1 -2.36 38.20 -8.25
CA PHE A 1 -2.20 37.16 -9.28
C PHE A 1 -3.54 36.65 -9.77
N SER A 2 -3.61 36.21 -11.03
CA SER A 2 -4.76 35.47 -11.57
C SER A 2 -4.24 34.13 -12.11
N TYR A 3 -4.89 33.06 -11.67
CA TYR A 3 -4.53 31.69 -12.01
C TYR A 3 -5.54 31.11 -13.00
N TYR A 4 -5.05 30.47 -14.05
CA TYR A 4 -5.85 29.78 -15.06
C TYR A 4 -5.36 28.34 -15.19
N ASP A 5 -6.20 27.39 -14.79
CA ASP A 5 -5.94 25.95 -14.85
C ASP A 5 -5.93 25.42 -16.29
N TYR A 6 -6.84 25.89 -17.10
CA TYR A 6 -6.85 25.57 -18.52
C TYR A 6 -7.65 26.56 -19.35
N VAL A 7 -7.39 26.55 -20.66
CA VAL A 7 -8.24 27.17 -21.68
C VAL A 7 -8.61 26.12 -22.71
N SER A 8 -9.88 26.07 -23.08
CA SER A 8 -10.34 25.18 -24.15
C SER A 8 -11.13 25.97 -25.20
N TYR A 9 -11.02 25.51 -26.43
CA TYR A 9 -11.76 26.06 -27.57
C TYR A 9 -12.64 25.00 -28.20
N SER A 10 -13.90 25.34 -28.39
CA SER A 10 -14.86 24.53 -29.14
C SER A 10 -15.42 25.36 -30.29
N ALA A 11 -15.25 24.89 -31.51
CA ALA A 11 -15.75 25.55 -32.70
C ALA A 11 -17.28 25.49 -32.76
N TYR A 12 -17.90 26.63 -33.06
CA TYR A 12 -19.35 26.69 -33.29
C TYR A 12 -19.66 26.35 -34.75
N THR A 13 -20.38 25.27 -34.97
CA THR A 13 -20.75 24.80 -36.31
C THR A 13 -22.25 24.47 -36.33
N PRO A 14 -23.13 25.44 -36.66
CA PRO A 14 -24.56 25.26 -36.62
C PRO A 14 -25.00 24.07 -37.50
N GLY A 15 -25.81 23.18 -36.92
CA GLY A 15 -26.41 22.04 -37.64
C GLY A 15 -25.44 20.88 -37.95
N THR A 16 -24.22 20.87 -37.41
CA THR A 16 -23.24 19.80 -37.62
C THR A 16 -22.79 19.11 -36.35
N GLY A 17 -23.01 19.72 -35.19
CA GLY A 17 -22.56 19.21 -33.90
C GLY A 17 -23.48 18.18 -33.24
N ASP A 18 -24.63 17.89 -33.83
CA ASP A 18 -25.71 17.21 -33.14
C ASP A 18 -25.79 15.72 -33.36
N ASN A 19 -24.77 15.08 -33.89
CA ASN A 19 -24.75 13.63 -34.00
C ASN A 19 -24.67 12.94 -32.62
N GLY A 20 -25.72 13.15 -31.83
CA GLY A 20 -25.88 12.53 -30.54
C GLY A 20 -25.36 13.32 -29.33
N THR A 21 -24.86 14.55 -29.51
CA THR A 21 -24.32 15.39 -28.40
C THR A 21 -25.20 16.54 -27.98
N GLU A 22 -26.30 16.83 -28.72
CA GLU A 22 -27.20 17.98 -28.53
C GLU A 22 -26.48 19.35 -28.46
N SER A 23 -25.30 19.46 -29.06
CA SER A 23 -24.46 20.65 -29.03
C SER A 23 -23.93 21.01 -30.43
N ASN A 24 -24.09 22.26 -30.80
CA ASN A 24 -23.48 22.83 -32.01
C ASN A 24 -22.01 23.25 -31.82
N PHE A 25 -21.44 22.93 -30.66
CA PHE A 25 -20.04 23.17 -30.36
C PHE A 25 -19.23 21.89 -30.48
N THR A 26 -18.20 21.91 -31.33
CA THR A 26 -17.27 20.76 -31.49
C THR A 26 -15.96 21.14 -30.83
N PHE A 27 -15.51 20.32 -29.87
CA PHE A 27 -14.23 20.50 -29.20
C PHE A 27 -13.10 20.54 -30.24
N SER A 28 -12.23 21.49 -30.11
CA SER A 28 -11.08 21.68 -31.02
C SER A 28 -9.75 21.44 -30.31
N TRP A 29 -9.54 22.15 -29.20
CA TRP A 29 -8.31 21.99 -28.42
C TRP A 29 -8.50 22.43 -26.95
N LYS A 30 -7.61 21.97 -26.11
CA LYS A 30 -7.41 22.39 -24.72
C LYS A 30 -5.92 22.66 -24.51
N ASP A 31 -5.62 23.63 -23.70
CA ASP A 31 -4.30 23.93 -23.17
C ASP A 31 -4.38 23.86 -21.65
N ASP A 32 -3.62 23.00 -21.05
CA ASP A 32 -3.56 22.77 -19.60
C ASP A 32 -2.43 23.57 -18.93
N PHE A 33 -1.74 24.41 -19.69
CA PHE A 33 -0.69 25.30 -19.21
C PHE A 33 0.48 24.64 -18.47
N ASP A 34 0.79 23.39 -18.81
CA ASP A 34 1.99 22.74 -18.29
C ASP A 34 3.27 23.46 -18.74
N THR A 35 3.24 24.01 -19.94
CA THR A 35 4.30 24.85 -20.52
C THR A 35 3.72 25.87 -21.48
N PHE A 36 4.52 26.86 -21.84
CA PHE A 36 4.13 27.84 -22.87
C PHE A 36 4.11 27.19 -24.26
N ASP A 37 2.95 27.22 -24.96
CA ASP A 37 2.82 26.77 -26.34
C ASP A 37 2.92 27.98 -27.29
N ASP A 38 4.12 28.25 -27.79
CA ASP A 38 4.43 29.36 -28.69
C ASP A 38 3.77 29.25 -30.09
N ASN A 39 3.22 28.09 -30.44
CA ASN A 39 2.42 27.91 -31.65
C ASN A 39 0.98 28.38 -31.47
N ARG A 40 0.54 28.54 -30.25
CA ARG A 40 -0.84 28.91 -29.89
C ARG A 40 -0.95 30.29 -29.26
N TRP A 41 0.02 30.64 -28.45
CA TRP A 41 0.01 31.85 -27.64
C TRP A 41 1.17 32.77 -27.99
N GLU A 42 0.97 34.05 -27.82
CA GLU A 42 2.00 35.06 -27.91
C GLU A 42 1.98 35.87 -26.61
N LYS A 43 3.13 36.05 -26.02
CA LYS A 43 3.31 36.90 -24.83
C LYS A 43 3.37 38.36 -25.31
N SER A 44 2.64 39.23 -24.62
CA SER A 44 2.79 40.66 -24.79
C SER A 44 3.96 41.15 -23.97
N ASP A 45 4.91 41.84 -24.61
CA ASP A 45 6.07 42.38 -23.96
C ASP A 45 6.22 43.88 -24.30
N ASP A 46 6.54 44.70 -23.26
CA ASP A 46 6.71 46.16 -23.32
C ASP A 46 5.57 46.89 -24.05
N HIS A 47 4.33 46.47 -23.79
CA HIS A 47 3.13 46.96 -24.46
C HIS A 47 2.05 47.39 -23.47
N THR A 48 1.33 48.44 -23.81
CA THR A 48 0.13 48.89 -23.13
C THR A 48 -1.00 49.17 -24.10
N TRP A 49 -2.25 48.87 -23.72
CA TRP A 49 -3.45 49.13 -24.51
C TRP A 49 -4.02 50.51 -24.17
N GLY A 50 -4.57 51.21 -25.18
CA GLY A 50 -5.13 52.52 -24.99
C GLY A 50 -6.17 52.58 -23.87
N GLY A 51 -5.92 53.43 -22.86
CA GLY A 51 -6.73 53.58 -21.66
C GLY A 51 -6.32 52.69 -20.49
N ASN A 52 -5.36 51.79 -20.65
CA ASN A 52 -4.75 51.04 -19.60
C ASN A 52 -3.52 51.76 -19.04
N GLN A 53 -3.28 51.71 -17.75
CA GLN A 53 -2.12 52.30 -17.08
C GLN A 53 -1.06 51.26 -16.77
N SER A 54 -1.32 49.97 -17.03
CA SER A 54 -0.42 48.86 -16.78
C SER A 54 0.39 48.54 -18.04
N LEU A 55 1.68 48.35 -17.90
CA LEU A 55 2.55 47.79 -18.90
C LEU A 55 2.46 46.28 -18.89
N PHE A 56 2.28 45.64 -20.02
CA PHE A 56 2.34 44.19 -20.17
C PHE A 56 3.78 43.81 -20.48
N ILE A 57 4.33 42.92 -19.64
CA ILE A 57 5.68 42.38 -19.75
C ILE A 57 5.66 40.89 -19.66
N ASP A 58 6.55 40.19 -20.34
CA ASP A 58 6.56 38.73 -20.42
C ASP A 58 6.99 38.07 -19.12
N GLU A 59 7.77 38.73 -18.27
CA GLU A 59 8.15 38.28 -16.94
C GLU A 59 6.95 38.14 -15.98
N ASN A 60 5.85 38.82 -16.28
CA ASN A 60 4.60 38.70 -15.52
C ASN A 60 3.68 37.55 -15.96
N ILE A 61 4.17 36.73 -16.90
CA ILE A 61 3.47 35.53 -17.40
C ILE A 61 4.28 34.32 -16.97
N TYR A 62 3.78 33.60 -16.01
CA TYR A 62 4.44 32.46 -15.40
C TYR A 62 3.61 31.18 -15.53
N PHE A 63 4.28 30.03 -15.61
CA PHE A 63 3.66 28.71 -15.70
C PHE A 63 4.18 27.88 -14.55
N GLU A 64 3.29 27.44 -13.71
CA GLU A 64 3.65 26.65 -12.54
C GLU A 64 2.51 25.70 -12.18
N ASN A 65 2.87 24.46 -11.89
CA ASN A 65 1.92 23.45 -11.42
C ASN A 65 0.70 23.26 -12.35
N GLY A 66 0.89 23.37 -13.67
CA GLY A 66 -0.20 23.27 -14.64
C GLY A 66 -1.12 24.49 -14.63
N ASN A 67 -0.66 25.63 -14.15
CA ASN A 67 -1.40 26.89 -14.17
C ASN A 67 -0.66 27.94 -14.96
N LEU A 68 -1.40 28.71 -15.75
CA LEU A 68 -0.95 30.01 -16.22
C LEU A 68 -1.19 31.04 -15.11
N ILE A 69 -0.14 31.72 -14.67
CA ILE A 69 -0.19 32.76 -13.64
C ILE A 69 0.09 34.11 -14.30
N LEU A 70 -0.91 34.98 -14.21
CA LEU A 70 -0.74 36.38 -14.66
C LEU A 70 -0.52 37.27 -13.43
N CYS A 71 0.66 37.90 -13.39
CA CYS A 71 1.07 38.74 -12.28
C CYS A 71 0.70 40.22 -12.57
N LEU A 72 0.24 40.89 -11.55
CA LEU A 72 0.16 42.35 -11.49
C LEU A 72 1.18 42.83 -10.47
N THR A 73 2.24 43.45 -10.94
CA THR A 73 3.43 43.80 -10.19
C THR A 73 3.72 45.29 -10.26
N ASP A 74 4.65 45.78 -9.49
CA ASP A 74 5.20 47.12 -9.56
C ASP A 74 6.64 47.08 -10.11
N GLU A 75 7.26 48.28 -10.32
CA GLU A 75 8.60 48.39 -10.88
C GLU A 75 9.71 47.71 -10.06
N ASP A 76 9.48 47.53 -8.76
CA ASP A 76 10.47 46.97 -7.83
C ASP A 76 10.31 45.44 -7.67
N ASN A 77 9.15 44.90 -8.06
CA ASN A 77 8.78 43.48 -7.84
C ASN A 77 8.15 42.87 -9.07
N ILE A 78 8.96 42.67 -10.11
CA ILE A 78 8.53 42.11 -11.39
C ILE A 78 8.52 40.58 -11.31
N GLY A 79 7.52 39.96 -11.93
CA GLY A 79 7.40 38.52 -12.07
C GLY A 79 6.59 37.86 -10.96
N TYR A 80 6.62 36.54 -10.97
CA TYR A 80 5.95 35.72 -9.96
C TYR A 80 6.92 35.37 -8.85
N VAL A 81 6.52 35.65 -7.64
CA VAL A 81 7.21 35.17 -6.43
C VAL A 81 6.23 34.30 -5.68
N ASP A 82 6.53 33.03 -5.60
CA ASP A 82 5.76 32.12 -4.79
C ASP A 82 6.04 32.38 -3.31
N ASN A 83 4.99 32.70 -2.57
CA ASN A 83 5.02 32.91 -1.13
C ASN A 83 4.05 31.96 -0.40
N TYR A 84 3.54 30.95 -1.10
CA TYR A 84 2.60 30.01 -0.55
C TYR A 84 3.32 28.71 -0.19
N PRO A 85 3.31 28.31 1.08
CA PRO A 85 3.94 27.06 1.46
C PRO A 85 3.12 25.86 1.00
N PRO A 86 3.79 24.75 0.66
CA PRO A 86 3.14 23.50 0.30
C PRO A 86 2.25 23.00 1.43
N LYS A 87 1.11 22.39 1.07
CA LYS A 87 0.15 21.78 2.01
C LYS A 87 0.03 20.31 1.72
N VAL A 88 -0.10 19.52 2.77
CA VAL A 88 -0.46 18.11 2.60
C VAL A 88 -1.94 18.00 2.29
N LEU A 89 -2.27 17.40 1.15
CA LEU A 89 -3.64 17.15 0.72
C LEU A 89 -4.21 15.90 1.37
N TRP A 90 -3.42 14.83 1.44
CA TRP A 90 -3.77 13.56 2.06
C TRP A 90 -2.53 12.69 2.32
N ALA A 91 -2.68 11.73 3.23
CA ALA A 91 -1.75 10.62 3.44
C ALA A 91 -2.53 9.30 3.46
N ARG A 92 -2.04 8.26 2.78
CA ARG A 92 -2.73 6.98 2.63
C ARG A 92 -1.76 5.81 2.73
N GLN A 93 -2.14 4.82 3.51
CA GLN A 93 -1.37 3.58 3.63
C GLN A 93 -1.81 2.57 2.57
N ASN A 94 -0.82 1.97 1.93
CA ASN A 94 -0.97 0.77 1.13
C ASN A 94 0.18 -0.18 1.50
N GLU A 95 -0.14 -1.28 2.19
CA GLU A 95 0.86 -2.19 2.79
C GLU A 95 1.83 -1.42 3.71
N ASP A 96 3.15 -1.62 3.54
CA ASP A 96 4.21 -0.95 4.30
C ASP A 96 4.58 0.44 3.75
N ILE A 97 3.83 0.92 2.76
CA ILE A 97 4.04 2.23 2.15
C ILE A 97 2.98 3.21 2.61
N LEU A 98 3.41 4.36 3.10
CA LEU A 98 2.57 5.52 3.36
C LEU A 98 2.84 6.57 2.29
N THR A 99 1.87 6.77 1.40
CA THR A 99 1.94 7.77 0.34
C THR A 99 1.38 9.11 0.83
N ILE A 100 2.15 10.17 0.66
CA ILE A 100 1.79 11.55 1.00
C ILE A 100 1.66 12.35 -0.30
N ARG A 101 0.58 13.13 -0.42
CA ARG A 101 0.33 14.03 -1.54
C ARG A 101 0.35 15.47 -1.09
N TYR A 102 1.15 16.29 -1.76
CA TYR A 102 1.24 17.74 -1.55
C TYR A 102 0.42 18.52 -2.58
N SER A 103 0.09 19.77 -2.25
CA SER A 103 -0.67 20.69 -3.09
C SER A 103 0.12 21.14 -4.32
N GLU A 104 1.44 21.16 -4.20
CA GLU A 104 2.39 21.67 -5.18
C GLU A 104 3.69 20.86 -5.16
N GLU A 105 4.61 21.19 -6.06
CA GLU A 105 5.93 20.57 -6.10
C GLU A 105 6.73 20.96 -4.85
N ILE A 106 7.45 20.00 -4.32
CA ILE A 106 8.32 20.19 -3.15
C ILE A 106 9.76 19.85 -3.53
N ASP A 107 10.69 20.53 -2.89
CA ASP A 107 12.12 20.23 -3.05
C ASP A 107 12.41 18.79 -2.68
N GLU A 108 13.08 18.05 -3.57
CA GLU A 108 13.36 16.62 -3.38
C GLU A 108 14.13 16.35 -2.10
N SER A 109 15.10 17.21 -1.77
CA SER A 109 15.93 17.00 -0.58
C SER A 109 15.14 17.10 0.71
N SER A 110 14.19 18.01 0.78
CA SER A 110 13.29 18.17 1.93
C SER A 110 12.20 17.08 1.96
N GLY A 111 11.71 16.69 0.79
CA GLY A 111 10.67 15.66 0.66
C GLY A 111 11.12 14.27 1.02
N VAL A 112 12.40 13.91 0.81
CA VAL A 112 12.92 12.58 1.17
C VAL A 112 13.64 12.54 2.51
N GLU A 113 13.74 13.66 3.23
CA GLU A 113 14.36 13.73 4.56
C GLU A 113 13.45 13.08 5.60
N LEU A 114 13.79 11.87 6.06
CA LEU A 114 12.97 11.09 7.00
C LEU A 114 12.68 11.79 8.32
N SER A 115 13.57 12.68 8.78
CA SER A 115 13.38 13.44 10.03
C SER A 115 12.23 14.45 9.93
N ASN A 116 11.76 14.75 8.73
CA ASN A 116 10.61 15.62 8.50
C ASN A 116 9.26 14.92 8.74
N TYR A 117 9.28 13.62 9.02
CA TYR A 117 8.07 12.81 9.19
C TYR A 117 8.03 12.18 10.58
N SER A 118 6.90 12.33 11.27
CA SER A 118 6.74 11.80 12.63
C SER A 118 5.38 11.11 12.78
N LEU A 119 5.42 9.83 13.07
CA LEU A 119 4.23 9.02 13.35
C LEU A 119 4.49 8.19 14.61
N SER A 120 3.58 8.28 15.58
CA SER A 120 3.74 7.58 16.87
C SER A 120 3.77 6.07 16.67
N GLY A 121 4.83 5.44 17.15
CA GLY A 121 4.99 3.99 17.09
C GLY A 121 5.48 3.45 15.75
N VAL A 122 5.68 4.28 14.72
CA VAL A 122 6.16 3.88 13.40
C VAL A 122 7.52 4.52 13.11
N THR A 123 8.44 3.75 12.53
CA THR A 123 9.72 4.27 12.05
C THR A 123 9.72 4.22 10.52
N PHE A 124 10.00 5.34 9.89
CA PHE A 124 10.21 5.38 8.45
C PHE A 124 11.64 4.94 8.11
N THR A 125 11.78 4.02 7.16
CA THR A 125 13.07 3.41 6.81
C THR A 125 13.59 3.87 5.45
N ASN A 126 12.71 4.40 4.60
CA ASN A 126 13.03 4.94 3.29
C ASN A 126 11.99 5.99 2.88
N ALA A 127 12.41 6.94 2.06
CA ALA A 127 11.51 7.88 1.39
C ALA A 127 11.86 7.92 -0.10
N LEU A 128 10.83 7.98 -0.95
CA LEU A 128 10.95 8.05 -2.40
C LEU A 128 10.04 9.16 -2.93
N MET A 129 10.63 10.12 -3.62
CA MET A 129 9.91 11.14 -4.36
C MET A 129 9.47 10.60 -5.72
N HIS A 130 8.21 10.84 -6.09
CA HIS A 130 7.70 10.55 -7.43
C HIS A 130 8.16 11.59 -8.44
N ASN A 131 8.08 11.25 -9.73
CA ASN A 131 8.45 12.16 -10.84
C ASN A 131 7.59 13.44 -10.89
N ASP A 132 6.44 13.45 -10.24
CA ASP A 132 5.55 14.62 -10.17
C ASP A 132 5.99 15.64 -9.09
N GLN A 133 7.05 15.36 -8.37
CA GLN A 133 7.60 16.14 -7.25
C GLN A 133 6.57 16.56 -6.17
N ARG A 134 5.39 15.96 -6.19
CA ARG A 134 4.28 16.25 -5.27
C ARG A 134 3.88 15.06 -4.42
N THR A 135 4.43 13.89 -4.73
CA THR A 135 4.07 12.64 -4.07
C THR A 135 5.32 12.01 -3.47
N VAL A 136 5.23 11.66 -2.20
CA VAL A 136 6.31 10.99 -1.46
C VAL A 136 5.77 9.69 -0.90
N ASP A 137 6.48 8.60 -1.15
CA ASP A 137 6.26 7.30 -0.52
C ASP A 137 7.25 7.09 0.62
N LEU A 138 6.72 6.83 1.81
CA LEU A 138 7.49 6.48 3.00
C LEU A 138 7.34 5.00 3.30
N THR A 139 8.45 4.26 3.36
CA THR A 139 8.43 2.86 3.79
C THR A 139 8.42 2.79 5.31
N MET A 140 7.44 2.09 5.86
CA MET A 140 7.23 1.91 7.30
C MET A 140 7.83 0.60 7.80
N ASP A 141 8.28 0.58 9.06
CA ASP A 141 8.74 -0.63 9.75
C ASP A 141 7.58 -1.50 10.27
N GLN A 142 6.38 -0.94 10.34
CA GLN A 142 5.16 -1.64 10.77
C GLN A 142 3.90 -0.97 10.20
N PHE A 143 2.82 -1.73 10.13
CA PHE A 143 1.53 -1.28 9.64
C PHE A 143 0.80 -0.39 10.65
N ILE A 144 0.04 0.57 10.12
CA ILE A 144 -0.91 1.37 10.90
C ILE A 144 -2.24 0.60 10.93
N LEU A 145 -2.66 0.18 12.11
CA LEU A 145 -3.88 -0.63 12.29
C LEU A 145 -5.13 0.18 12.64
N SER A 146 -4.97 1.47 12.94
CA SER A 146 -6.08 2.38 13.25
C SER A 146 -5.78 3.77 12.79
N SER A 147 -6.82 4.52 12.43
CA SER A 147 -6.69 5.92 12.02
C SER A 147 -5.92 6.74 13.05
N THR A 148 -4.97 7.55 12.59
CA THR A 148 -4.04 8.29 13.43
C THR A 148 -3.60 9.59 12.76
N ALA A 149 -3.00 10.48 13.55
CA ALA A 149 -2.43 11.72 13.05
C ALA A 149 -0.91 11.57 12.86
N MET A 150 -0.41 12.09 11.76
CA MET A 150 1.00 12.18 11.42
C MET A 150 1.44 13.64 11.37
N GLY A 151 2.61 13.94 11.92
CA GLY A 151 3.27 15.23 11.79
C GLY A 151 4.21 15.27 10.59
N ILE A 152 4.15 16.34 9.81
CA ILE A 152 5.05 16.62 8.70
C ILE A 152 5.69 18.00 8.96
N PHE A 153 7.01 18.03 8.91
CA PHE A 153 7.80 19.21 9.27
C PHE A 153 8.75 19.56 8.14
N ASN A 154 9.09 20.84 7.99
CA ASN A 154 10.16 21.32 7.12
C ASN A 154 10.14 20.84 5.66
N ALA A 155 9.03 20.29 5.18
CA ALA A 155 8.87 20.15 3.72
C ALA A 155 8.80 21.55 3.13
N GLN A 156 9.56 21.82 2.09
CA GLN A 156 9.61 23.12 1.42
C GLN A 156 9.43 22.92 -0.10
N ASP A 157 8.98 23.97 -0.76
CA ASP A 157 8.98 24.04 -2.22
C ASP A 157 10.34 24.54 -2.76
N ASP A 158 10.46 24.66 -4.06
CA ASP A 158 11.66 25.17 -4.74
C ASP A 158 11.88 26.69 -4.52
N SER A 159 10.89 27.38 -3.94
CA SER A 159 10.96 28.79 -3.55
C SER A 159 11.33 29.00 -2.07
N ASP A 160 11.77 27.94 -1.37
CA ASP A 160 12.11 27.93 0.06
C ASP A 160 10.92 28.23 1.00
N ASN A 161 9.66 28.13 0.53
CA ASN A 161 8.51 28.25 1.41
C ASN A 161 8.34 26.98 2.20
N LEU A 162 8.57 27.05 3.50
CA LEU A 162 8.41 25.93 4.41
C LEU A 162 6.93 25.62 4.63
N ALA A 163 6.54 24.39 4.38
CA ALA A 163 5.29 23.87 4.90
C ALA A 163 5.24 24.15 6.42
N SER A 164 4.28 24.94 6.85
CA SER A 164 3.96 25.06 8.27
C SER A 164 3.69 23.67 8.81
N THR A 165 3.98 23.41 10.08
CA THR A 165 3.70 22.11 10.74
C THR A 165 2.35 21.58 10.30
N ASN A 166 2.37 20.59 9.43
CA ASN A 166 1.15 19.97 8.93
C ASN A 166 0.88 18.73 9.77
N ILE A 167 -0.33 18.66 10.30
CA ILE A 167 -0.85 17.43 10.87
C ILE A 167 -1.82 16.88 9.85
N VAL A 168 -1.48 15.73 9.27
CA VAL A 168 -2.35 15.02 8.34
C VAL A 168 -2.98 13.83 9.06
N TRP A 169 -4.28 13.63 8.83
CA TRP A 169 -4.98 12.47 9.32
C TRP A 169 -4.85 11.32 8.33
N ILE A 170 -4.36 10.17 8.81
CA ILE A 170 -4.31 8.93 8.06
C ILE A 170 -5.54 8.14 8.44
N ASP A 171 -6.44 7.96 7.49
CA ASP A 171 -7.69 7.23 7.71
C ASP A 171 -7.50 5.76 7.28
N ILE A 172 -7.64 4.86 8.25
CA ILE A 172 -7.53 3.42 8.03
C ILE A 172 -8.94 2.83 8.13
N PRO A 173 -9.50 2.31 7.04
CA PRO A 173 -10.79 1.63 7.07
C PRO A 173 -10.78 0.52 8.12
N GLN A 174 -11.82 0.49 8.94
CA GLN A 174 -11.91 -0.48 10.03
C GLN A 174 -12.54 -1.79 9.53
N PRO A 175 -12.15 -2.94 10.07
CA PRO A 175 -12.78 -4.21 9.76
C PRO A 175 -14.29 -4.17 9.96
N LEU A 176 -15.04 -4.79 9.05
CA LEU A 176 -16.52 -4.79 9.06
C LEU A 176 -17.13 -5.57 10.24
N GLY A 177 -16.34 -6.42 10.87
CA GLY A 177 -16.79 -7.23 12.02
C GLY A 177 -16.00 -8.52 12.16
N ASP A 178 -16.53 -9.40 13.00
CA ASP A 178 -15.90 -10.70 13.29
C ASP A 178 -16.34 -11.80 12.28
N THR A 179 -17.39 -11.53 11.51
CA THR A 179 -17.85 -12.38 10.39
C THR A 179 -18.08 -11.49 9.17
N ILE A 180 -17.47 -11.86 8.05
CA ILE A 180 -17.55 -11.14 6.78
C ILE A 180 -17.89 -12.15 5.70
N LYS A 181 -18.90 -11.84 4.88
CA LYS A 181 -19.33 -12.66 3.75
C LYS A 181 -19.37 -11.80 2.50
N ILE A 182 -18.74 -12.25 1.43
CA ILE A 182 -18.57 -11.49 0.19
C ILE A 182 -19.00 -12.34 -0.99
N ASN A 183 -19.90 -11.80 -1.81
CA ASN A 183 -20.28 -12.35 -3.10
C ASN A 183 -19.29 -11.83 -4.15
N THR A 184 -18.24 -12.59 -4.42
CA THR A 184 -17.15 -12.16 -5.30
C THR A 184 -17.59 -12.13 -6.76
N GLY A 185 -17.31 -11.03 -7.45
CA GLY A 185 -17.78 -10.80 -8.81
C GLY A 185 -19.29 -10.54 -8.91
N GLY A 186 -19.98 -10.29 -7.79
CA GLY A 186 -21.43 -10.09 -7.76
C GLY A 186 -21.88 -8.88 -6.96
N GLY A 187 -23.18 -8.56 -7.07
CA GLY A 187 -23.86 -7.59 -6.21
C GLY A 187 -24.18 -8.16 -4.83
N PRO A 188 -24.79 -7.36 -3.94
CA PRO A 188 -25.22 -7.85 -2.63
C PRO A 188 -26.33 -8.91 -2.80
N ALA A 189 -26.19 -10.04 -2.13
CA ALA A 189 -27.16 -11.13 -2.18
C ALA A 189 -27.26 -11.82 -0.81
N ALA A 190 -28.46 -12.05 -0.31
CA ALA A 190 -28.72 -12.56 1.04
C ALA A 190 -27.97 -11.71 2.09
N ASP A 191 -27.08 -12.32 2.88
CA ASP A 191 -26.23 -11.64 3.87
C ASP A 191 -24.78 -11.43 3.37
N PHE A 192 -24.55 -11.60 2.05
CA PHE A 192 -23.27 -11.37 1.41
C PHE A 192 -23.16 -9.95 0.88
N LEU A 193 -22.00 -9.33 1.13
CA LEU A 193 -21.64 -8.02 0.59
C LEU A 193 -21.33 -8.11 -0.90
N GLN A 194 -21.54 -7.03 -1.62
CA GLN A 194 -21.13 -6.91 -3.02
C GLN A 194 -19.60 -6.94 -3.16
N ASP A 195 -19.12 -7.36 -4.32
CA ASP A 195 -17.70 -7.24 -4.66
C ASP A 195 -17.28 -5.79 -4.92
N GLN A 196 -16.00 -5.50 -4.70
CA GLN A 196 -15.40 -4.21 -5.01
C GLN A 196 -13.89 -4.35 -5.30
N ILE A 197 -13.35 -3.33 -5.97
CA ILE A 197 -11.90 -3.22 -6.20
C ILE A 197 -11.22 -2.79 -4.91
N TRP A 198 -10.11 -3.44 -4.57
CA TRP A 198 -9.26 -3.08 -3.44
C TRP A 198 -8.65 -1.69 -3.61
N GLY A 199 -8.59 -0.95 -2.53
CA GLY A 199 -7.93 0.34 -2.43
C GLY A 199 -7.58 0.67 -0.98
N PRO A 200 -6.73 1.67 -0.75
CA PRO A 200 -6.32 2.07 0.60
C PRO A 200 -7.49 2.56 1.46
N ASP A 201 -8.59 2.96 0.84
CA ASP A 201 -9.83 3.44 1.47
C ASP A 201 -10.91 2.35 1.57
N LYS A 202 -10.59 1.08 1.27
CA LYS A 202 -11.55 -0.03 1.27
C LYS A 202 -11.30 -1.02 2.39
N GLU A 203 -12.38 -1.59 2.90
CA GLU A 203 -12.34 -2.64 3.92
C GLU A 203 -12.00 -4.01 3.34
N TYR A 204 -12.32 -4.24 2.06
CA TYR A 204 -12.03 -5.47 1.32
C TYR A 204 -12.04 -5.20 -0.18
N GLY A 205 -11.58 -6.15 -0.97
CA GLY A 205 -11.70 -6.11 -2.42
C GLY A 205 -10.64 -6.92 -3.17
N HIS A 206 -10.85 -7.05 -4.48
CA HIS A 206 -9.91 -7.70 -5.38
C HIS A 206 -8.92 -6.70 -5.99
N VAL A 207 -7.66 -7.14 -6.17
CA VAL A 207 -6.62 -6.32 -6.81
C VAL A 207 -6.76 -6.36 -8.34
N ALA A 208 -7.09 -7.54 -8.88
CA ALA A 208 -7.37 -7.73 -10.31
C ALA A 208 -8.39 -8.85 -10.47
N GLY A 209 -9.18 -8.78 -11.52
CA GLY A 209 -10.19 -9.79 -11.83
C GLY A 209 -11.23 -9.25 -12.80
N ASN A 210 -12.05 -10.17 -13.34
CA ASN A 210 -13.14 -9.85 -14.23
C ASN A 210 -14.42 -10.50 -13.70
N PHE A 211 -15.48 -9.73 -13.65
CA PHE A 211 -16.81 -10.25 -13.38
C PHE A 211 -17.25 -11.23 -14.45
N GLN A 212 -17.80 -12.37 -14.05
CA GLN A 212 -18.48 -13.31 -14.91
C GLN A 212 -19.82 -13.71 -14.29
N PHE A 213 -20.83 -13.85 -15.11
CA PHE A 213 -22.18 -14.18 -14.69
C PHE A 213 -22.78 -15.27 -15.59
N ALA A 214 -23.34 -16.28 -14.98
CA ALA A 214 -24.21 -17.24 -15.67
C ALA A 214 -25.62 -16.65 -15.82
N SER A 215 -26.45 -17.25 -16.69
CA SER A 215 -27.84 -16.79 -16.87
C SER A 215 -28.66 -16.87 -15.57
N ASP A 216 -29.60 -15.96 -15.40
CA ASP A 216 -30.55 -15.95 -14.27
C ASP A 216 -31.39 -17.23 -14.16
N ASP A 217 -31.53 -17.99 -15.28
CA ASP A 217 -32.29 -19.22 -15.31
C ASP A 217 -31.48 -20.47 -14.91
N VAL A 218 -30.19 -20.31 -14.61
CA VAL A 218 -29.32 -21.43 -14.22
C VAL A 218 -29.57 -21.78 -12.76
N ASP A 219 -29.87 -23.05 -12.53
CA ASP A 219 -29.99 -23.68 -11.22
C ASP A 219 -28.61 -24.19 -10.78
N ILE A 220 -28.14 -23.72 -9.63
CA ILE A 220 -26.86 -24.16 -9.04
C ILE A 220 -27.15 -25.26 -8.02
N GLN A 221 -26.66 -26.46 -8.30
CA GLN A 221 -26.87 -27.59 -7.41
C GLN A 221 -26.16 -27.43 -6.06
N ASN A 222 -26.66 -28.06 -5.01
CA ASN A 222 -26.13 -28.07 -3.65
C ASN A 222 -26.22 -26.70 -2.92
N THR A 223 -27.08 -25.79 -3.36
CA THR A 223 -27.39 -24.53 -2.70
C THR A 223 -28.85 -24.15 -2.86
N GLU A 224 -29.34 -23.26 -1.98
CA GLU A 224 -30.62 -22.56 -2.13
C GLU A 224 -30.41 -21.09 -2.50
N ASN A 225 -29.16 -20.65 -2.65
CA ASN A 225 -28.76 -19.26 -2.90
C ASN A 225 -28.07 -19.09 -4.27
N ASP A 226 -28.74 -19.50 -5.33
CA ASP A 226 -28.21 -19.47 -6.70
C ASP A 226 -27.64 -18.12 -7.09
N ASP A 227 -28.25 -17.01 -6.65
CA ASP A 227 -27.84 -15.65 -7.00
C ASP A 227 -26.41 -15.31 -6.59
N ILE A 228 -25.88 -15.98 -5.56
CA ILE A 228 -24.48 -15.83 -5.15
C ILE A 228 -23.57 -16.58 -6.11
N TYR A 229 -23.94 -17.79 -6.49
CA TYR A 229 -23.04 -18.71 -7.21
C TYR A 229 -23.19 -18.65 -8.73
N ARG A 230 -24.17 -17.90 -9.26
CA ARG A 230 -24.24 -17.52 -10.66
C ARG A 230 -23.21 -16.48 -11.05
N SER A 231 -22.74 -15.66 -10.07
CA SER A 231 -21.66 -14.73 -10.28
C SER A 231 -20.33 -15.29 -9.81
N SER A 232 -19.25 -14.87 -10.45
CA SER A 232 -17.89 -15.20 -10.02
C SER A 232 -16.92 -14.09 -10.41
N LEU A 233 -15.89 -13.94 -9.61
CA LEU A 233 -14.73 -13.15 -9.96
C LEU A 233 -13.71 -14.06 -10.65
N ASN A 234 -13.45 -13.83 -11.94
CA ASN A 234 -12.53 -14.62 -12.75
C ASN A 234 -11.20 -13.92 -12.93
N ARG A 235 -10.12 -14.68 -13.12
CA ARG A 235 -8.75 -14.22 -13.28
C ARG A 235 -8.32 -13.34 -12.09
N VAL A 236 -8.83 -13.66 -10.93
CA VAL A 236 -8.44 -13.01 -9.68
C VAL A 236 -7.07 -13.53 -9.27
N ALA A 237 -6.12 -12.62 -9.07
CA ALA A 237 -4.81 -12.97 -8.54
C ALA A 237 -4.76 -12.83 -7.02
N LEU A 238 -5.39 -11.79 -6.48
CA LEU A 238 -5.31 -11.46 -5.06
C LEU A 238 -6.62 -10.84 -4.59
N TYR A 239 -7.12 -11.32 -3.46
CA TYR A 239 -8.22 -10.72 -2.71
C TYR A 239 -7.74 -10.32 -1.33
N LYS A 240 -8.07 -9.11 -0.89
CA LYS A 240 -7.63 -8.55 0.39
C LYS A 240 -8.83 -8.19 1.26
N ILE A 241 -8.75 -8.47 2.55
CA ILE A 241 -9.84 -8.18 3.50
C ILE A 241 -9.22 -7.63 4.79
N ARG A 242 -9.59 -6.40 5.20
CA ARG A 242 -9.17 -5.85 6.49
C ARG A 242 -9.86 -6.59 7.62
N VAL A 243 -9.06 -7.10 8.52
CA VAL A 243 -9.49 -7.85 9.70
C VAL A 243 -8.69 -7.41 10.92
N LYS A 244 -9.19 -7.66 12.11
CA LYS A 244 -8.38 -7.47 13.32
C LYS A 244 -7.26 -8.52 13.33
N PRO A 245 -6.07 -8.23 13.89
CA PRO A 245 -5.09 -9.28 14.13
C PRO A 245 -5.73 -10.43 14.94
N GLY A 246 -5.64 -11.64 14.41
CA GLY A 246 -6.37 -12.78 14.99
C GLY A 246 -6.14 -14.09 14.27
N VAL A 247 -6.83 -15.12 14.73
CA VAL A 247 -6.93 -16.43 14.07
C VAL A 247 -8.32 -16.57 13.48
N TYR A 248 -8.38 -16.99 12.24
CA TYR A 248 -9.60 -17.03 11.43
C TYR A 248 -9.87 -18.40 10.85
N SER A 249 -11.16 -18.71 10.65
CA SER A 249 -11.62 -19.70 9.69
C SER A 249 -12.06 -19.00 8.40
N LEU A 250 -11.77 -19.61 7.26
CA LEU A 250 -12.02 -19.09 5.94
C LEU A 250 -12.79 -20.10 5.12
N GLY A 251 -13.98 -19.72 4.64
CA GLY A 251 -14.78 -20.44 3.67
C GLY A 251 -14.58 -19.88 2.27
N LEU A 252 -14.20 -20.71 1.32
CA LEU A 252 -14.07 -20.35 -0.08
C LEU A 252 -15.04 -21.21 -0.89
N SER A 253 -15.87 -20.58 -1.70
CA SER A 253 -16.92 -21.28 -2.45
C SER A 253 -16.73 -21.10 -3.96
N PHE A 254 -16.97 -22.18 -4.67
CA PHE A 254 -16.77 -22.30 -6.10
C PHE A 254 -17.96 -22.98 -6.77
N SER A 255 -18.40 -22.47 -7.91
CA SER A 255 -19.29 -23.14 -8.86
C SER A 255 -18.73 -22.92 -10.25
N GLU A 256 -18.23 -23.99 -10.89
CA GLU A 256 -17.72 -23.89 -12.25
C GLU A 256 -18.87 -23.79 -13.24
N ASN A 257 -19.06 -22.58 -13.79
CA ASN A 257 -20.18 -22.25 -14.66
C ASN A 257 -19.75 -22.01 -16.12
N HIS A 258 -18.50 -22.33 -16.46
CA HIS A 258 -17.94 -22.02 -17.76
C HIS A 258 -17.38 -23.26 -18.50
N TYR A 259 -16.69 -24.13 -17.75
CA TYR A 259 -16.10 -25.36 -18.29
C TYR A 259 -16.93 -26.56 -17.90
N ASP A 260 -16.88 -27.59 -18.74
CA ASP A 260 -17.69 -28.83 -18.59
C ASP A 260 -16.84 -30.04 -18.19
N ASN A 261 -15.53 -29.99 -18.37
CA ASN A 261 -14.65 -31.12 -18.14
C ASN A 261 -13.55 -30.82 -17.15
N ALA A 262 -13.26 -31.78 -16.28
CA ALA A 262 -12.11 -31.73 -15.41
C ALA A 262 -10.80 -31.58 -16.21
N GLY A 263 -9.81 -30.91 -15.66
CA GLY A 263 -8.55 -30.60 -16.32
C GLY A 263 -8.57 -29.33 -17.18
N GLU A 264 -9.69 -28.64 -17.33
CA GLU A 264 -9.75 -27.39 -18.11
C GLU A 264 -9.36 -26.16 -17.30
N ARG A 265 -9.58 -26.18 -15.95
CA ARG A 265 -9.21 -25.09 -15.06
C ARG A 265 -8.63 -25.65 -13.75
N VAL A 266 -7.33 -25.43 -13.54
CA VAL A 266 -6.60 -25.87 -12.36
C VAL A 266 -5.80 -24.70 -11.80
N PHE A 267 -5.85 -24.49 -10.49
CA PHE A 267 -5.14 -23.40 -9.83
C PHE A 267 -4.85 -23.69 -8.36
N ASP A 268 -3.85 -23.01 -7.81
CA ASP A 268 -3.48 -23.06 -6.40
C ASP A 268 -4.16 -21.95 -5.60
N ILE A 269 -4.35 -22.19 -4.31
CA ILE A 269 -4.82 -21.20 -3.36
C ILE A 269 -3.78 -21.03 -2.26
N PHE A 270 -3.30 -19.81 -2.11
CA PHE A 270 -2.44 -19.39 -1.01
C PHE A 270 -3.23 -18.47 -0.09
N VAL A 271 -3.03 -18.59 1.21
CA VAL A 271 -3.58 -17.67 2.22
C VAL A 271 -2.42 -17.25 3.12
N GLU A 272 -2.27 -15.95 3.35
CA GLU A 272 -1.13 -15.38 4.09
C GLU A 272 0.22 -15.90 3.56
N GLY A 273 0.36 -15.93 2.22
CA GLY A 273 1.54 -16.43 1.53
C GLY A 273 1.83 -17.93 1.65
N ASN A 274 0.96 -18.69 2.32
CA ASN A 274 1.10 -20.14 2.50
C ASN A 274 0.19 -20.90 1.56
N LEU A 275 0.72 -21.90 0.84
CA LEU A 275 -0.06 -22.81 0.01
C LEU A 275 -1.06 -23.59 0.88
N LYS A 276 -2.34 -23.44 0.63
CA LYS A 276 -3.44 -24.11 1.34
C LYS A 276 -4.12 -25.17 0.50
N VAL A 277 -4.24 -24.93 -0.79
CA VAL A 277 -4.83 -25.90 -1.74
C VAL A 277 -3.91 -25.95 -2.94
N ASP A 278 -3.43 -27.14 -3.26
CA ASP A 278 -2.56 -27.45 -4.38
C ASP A 278 -3.40 -28.06 -5.51
N GLY A 279 -3.43 -27.41 -6.65
CA GLY A 279 -4.05 -27.93 -7.86
C GLY A 279 -5.58 -28.10 -7.78
N LEU A 280 -6.31 -27.09 -7.32
CA LEU A 280 -7.77 -27.16 -7.32
C LEU A 280 -8.33 -27.22 -8.72
N ASP A 281 -9.01 -28.33 -9.04
CA ASP A 281 -9.98 -28.45 -10.13
C ASP A 281 -11.35 -28.73 -9.53
N VAL A 282 -12.27 -27.80 -9.65
CA VAL A 282 -13.61 -27.91 -9.05
C VAL A 282 -14.40 -29.06 -9.67
N LEU A 283 -14.20 -29.32 -10.98
CA LEU A 283 -14.90 -30.41 -11.68
C LEU A 283 -14.40 -31.82 -11.35
N ASP A 284 -13.27 -31.94 -10.67
CA ASP A 284 -12.85 -33.21 -10.08
C ASP A 284 -13.68 -33.58 -8.84
N HIS A 285 -14.36 -32.61 -8.24
CA HIS A 285 -15.11 -32.79 -6.97
C HIS A 285 -16.62 -32.77 -7.16
N VAL A 286 -17.13 -31.88 -8.02
CA VAL A 286 -18.56 -31.71 -8.28
C VAL A 286 -18.81 -31.47 -9.77
N PRO A 287 -19.99 -31.79 -10.30
CA PRO A 287 -20.36 -31.44 -11.68
C PRO A 287 -20.40 -29.91 -11.89
N ALA A 288 -20.30 -29.46 -13.14
CA ALA A 288 -20.57 -28.09 -13.50
C ALA A 288 -21.90 -27.60 -12.94
N PHE A 289 -21.99 -26.31 -12.64
CA PHE A 289 -23.15 -25.69 -11.99
C PHE A 289 -23.52 -26.31 -10.63
N SER A 290 -22.53 -26.72 -9.86
CA SER A 290 -22.70 -27.26 -8.52
C SER A 290 -21.77 -26.59 -7.55
N LEU A 291 -22.29 -26.26 -6.35
CA LEU A 291 -21.52 -25.63 -5.31
C LEU A 291 -20.48 -26.60 -4.73
N TYR A 292 -19.24 -26.14 -4.65
CA TYR A 292 -18.12 -26.76 -3.96
C TYR A 292 -17.53 -25.80 -2.92
N ASN A 293 -17.42 -26.25 -1.69
CA ASN A 293 -16.93 -25.43 -0.57
C ASN A 293 -15.61 -25.97 -0.04
N ILE A 294 -14.68 -25.08 0.25
CA ILE A 294 -13.42 -25.33 0.95
C ILE A 294 -13.46 -24.57 2.28
N SER A 295 -13.16 -25.28 3.38
CA SER A 295 -12.99 -24.68 4.69
C SER A 295 -11.53 -24.78 5.11
N LEU A 296 -10.95 -23.65 5.51
CA LEU A 296 -9.58 -23.51 5.98
C LEU A 296 -9.62 -22.92 7.39
N ASP A 297 -9.04 -23.64 8.35
CA ASP A 297 -9.01 -23.21 9.74
C ASP A 297 -7.60 -22.76 10.17
N ASN A 298 -7.50 -22.09 11.31
CA ASN A 298 -6.25 -21.65 11.90
C ASN A 298 -5.44 -20.73 10.94
N ILE A 299 -6.10 -19.78 10.31
CA ILE A 299 -5.47 -18.74 9.50
C ILE A 299 -5.06 -17.60 10.45
N GLU A 300 -3.77 -17.44 10.68
CA GLU A 300 -3.22 -16.37 11.50
C GLU A 300 -2.98 -15.13 10.66
N VAL A 301 -3.65 -14.02 11.00
CA VAL A 301 -3.48 -12.69 10.38
C VAL A 301 -2.87 -11.75 11.42
N LEU A 302 -1.70 -11.19 11.13
CA LEU A 302 -0.93 -10.37 12.08
C LEU A 302 -0.91 -8.89 11.71
N ASP A 303 -0.98 -8.58 10.43
CA ASP A 303 -0.83 -7.23 9.88
C ASP A 303 -2.17 -6.49 9.69
N GLY A 304 -3.29 -7.18 9.97
CA GLY A 304 -4.64 -6.63 9.87
C GLY A 304 -5.24 -6.71 8.46
N VAL A 305 -4.61 -7.43 7.53
CA VAL A 305 -5.13 -7.67 6.18
C VAL A 305 -5.01 -9.15 5.84
N LEU A 306 -6.13 -9.82 5.68
CA LEU A 306 -6.17 -11.21 5.20
C LEU A 306 -5.96 -11.21 3.68
N ASP A 307 -4.90 -11.89 3.23
CA ASP A 307 -4.52 -12.04 1.83
C ASP A 307 -4.87 -13.44 1.30
N ILE A 308 -5.67 -13.48 0.24
CA ILE A 308 -6.05 -14.71 -0.48
C ILE A 308 -5.54 -14.59 -1.92
N HIS A 309 -4.52 -15.36 -2.26
CA HIS A 309 -3.91 -15.37 -3.58
C HIS A 309 -4.24 -16.66 -4.32
N LEU A 310 -4.71 -16.53 -5.57
CA LEU A 310 -5.00 -17.64 -6.48
C LEU A 310 -4.02 -17.60 -7.65
N SER A 311 -3.43 -18.76 -8.03
CA SER A 311 -2.44 -18.85 -9.09
C SER A 311 -2.67 -20.05 -9.99
N ALA A 312 -2.77 -19.81 -11.30
CA ALA A 312 -2.84 -20.84 -12.34
C ALA A 312 -1.57 -20.94 -13.19
N ASP A 313 -0.58 -20.09 -12.95
CA ASP A 313 0.58 -19.93 -13.84
C ASP A 313 1.50 -21.16 -13.89
N ILE A 314 1.55 -21.93 -12.82
CA ILE A 314 2.42 -23.11 -12.71
C ILE A 314 1.95 -24.30 -13.57
N TYR A 315 0.69 -24.30 -13.98
CA TYR A 315 0.10 -25.42 -14.75
C TYR A 315 0.25 -25.24 -16.28
N GLY A 316 0.82 -24.13 -16.72
CA GLY A 316 1.12 -23.86 -18.12
C GLY A 316 0.10 -22.96 -18.82
N VAL A 317 0.33 -22.69 -20.11
CA VAL A 317 -0.39 -21.65 -20.87
C VAL A 317 -1.91 -21.88 -20.92
N GLY A 318 -2.36 -23.14 -20.97
CA GLY A 318 -3.79 -23.48 -21.01
C GLY A 318 -4.50 -23.08 -19.73
N TYR A 319 -3.92 -23.40 -18.58
CA TYR A 319 -4.48 -23.09 -17.26
C TYR A 319 -4.37 -21.60 -16.93
N ALA A 320 -3.25 -20.97 -17.25
CA ALA A 320 -3.11 -19.52 -17.12
C ALA A 320 -4.13 -18.76 -17.99
N ALA A 321 -4.49 -19.29 -19.16
CA ALA A 321 -5.51 -18.72 -20.03
C ALA A 321 -6.93 -18.92 -19.48
N ALA A 322 -7.24 -20.08 -18.89
CA ALA A 322 -8.49 -20.35 -18.18
C ALA A 322 -8.60 -19.47 -16.93
N GLY A 323 -7.47 -19.26 -16.26
CA GLY A 323 -7.33 -18.40 -15.09
C GLY A 323 -7.91 -19.03 -13.83
N THR A 324 -7.94 -18.24 -12.80
CA THR A 324 -8.51 -18.54 -11.48
C THR A 324 -9.94 -18.04 -11.40
N PHE A 325 -10.72 -18.51 -10.44
CA PHE A 325 -12.02 -17.92 -10.13
C PHE A 325 -12.44 -18.20 -8.70
N ILE A 326 -13.44 -17.46 -8.22
CA ILE A 326 -14.07 -17.66 -6.92
C ILE A 326 -15.47 -17.03 -6.93
N ASN A 327 -16.43 -17.66 -6.25
CA ASN A 327 -17.82 -17.18 -6.18
C ASN A 327 -18.14 -16.47 -4.86
N SER A 328 -17.61 -16.97 -3.74
CA SER A 328 -17.78 -16.28 -2.47
C SER A 328 -16.65 -16.53 -1.48
N ILE A 329 -16.50 -15.60 -0.56
CA ILE A 329 -15.56 -15.66 0.56
C ILE A 329 -16.34 -15.45 1.84
N GLU A 330 -16.14 -16.34 2.82
CA GLU A 330 -16.63 -16.18 4.20
C GLU A 330 -15.44 -16.18 5.15
N VAL A 331 -15.34 -15.16 6.01
CA VAL A 331 -14.27 -15.01 7.01
C VAL A 331 -14.92 -14.96 8.38
N MET A 332 -14.43 -15.75 9.33
CA MET A 332 -14.93 -15.75 10.70
C MET A 332 -13.76 -15.72 11.69
N LEU A 333 -13.79 -14.75 12.60
CA LEU A 333 -12.82 -14.65 13.69
C LEU A 333 -13.03 -15.79 14.69
N GLU A 334 -12.02 -16.62 14.91
CA GLU A 334 -12.02 -17.67 15.92
C GLU A 334 -11.51 -17.17 17.28
N SER A 335 -10.41 -16.39 17.22
CA SER A 335 -9.85 -15.75 18.41
C SER A 335 -9.10 -14.48 18.02
N SER A 336 -9.37 -13.38 18.72
CA SER A 336 -8.57 -12.16 18.59
C SER A 336 -7.22 -12.38 19.28
N LEU A 337 -6.15 -11.91 18.62
CA LEU A 337 -4.89 -11.71 19.31
C LEU A 337 -5.12 -10.50 20.23
N SER A 338 -5.34 -10.75 21.52
CA SER A 338 -5.60 -9.69 22.48
C SER A 338 -4.40 -8.73 22.52
N ASN A 339 -4.68 -7.42 22.64
CA ASN A 339 -3.70 -6.39 22.96
C ASN A 339 -3.13 -6.52 24.39
N ASP A 340 -3.35 -7.63 25.06
CA ASP A 340 -2.54 -7.99 26.21
C ASP A 340 -1.11 -8.16 25.73
N THR A 341 -0.20 -7.41 26.25
CA THR A 341 1.23 -7.28 26.06
C THR A 341 2.06 -8.58 25.99
N ASN A 342 1.48 -9.66 25.55
CA ASN A 342 2.10 -10.81 24.93
C ASN A 342 1.94 -10.69 23.41
N VAL A 343 2.60 -9.69 22.81
CA VAL A 343 3.09 -9.83 21.44
C VAL A 343 3.77 -11.20 21.44
N LEU A 344 3.21 -12.16 20.72
CA LEU A 344 3.97 -13.37 20.34
C LEU A 344 5.17 -12.79 19.61
N ASN A 345 6.26 -12.61 20.35
CA ASN A 345 7.48 -12.01 19.83
C ASN A 345 7.77 -12.72 18.52
N LYS A 346 7.69 -12.00 17.40
CA LYS A 346 8.05 -12.52 16.07
C LYS A 346 9.44 -13.15 16.14
N PHE A 347 10.17 -12.80 17.18
CA PHE A 347 11.45 -13.40 17.55
C PHE A 347 11.64 -13.34 19.08
N SER A 348 12.53 -14.16 19.60
CA SER A 348 12.94 -14.17 20.99
C SER A 348 14.44 -14.37 21.08
N LEU A 349 15.13 -13.40 21.67
CA LEU A 349 16.51 -13.58 22.14
C LEU A 349 16.46 -14.44 23.39
N GLN A 350 16.89 -15.67 23.26
CA GLN A 350 16.97 -16.62 24.39
C GLN A 350 18.18 -16.28 25.24
N LYS A 351 18.18 -16.72 26.50
CA LYS A 351 19.31 -16.47 27.40
C LYS A 351 20.61 -17.00 26.80
N PRO A 352 21.60 -16.12 26.59
CA PRO A 352 22.91 -16.52 26.09
C PRO A 352 23.62 -17.44 27.10
N TYR A 353 24.36 -18.43 26.62
CA TYR A 353 25.03 -19.38 27.47
C TYR A 353 26.42 -19.79 26.93
N PRO A 354 27.34 -20.15 27.86
CA PRO A 354 27.26 -19.91 29.32
C PRO A 354 27.28 -18.40 29.65
N ASN A 355 26.68 -17.98 30.73
CA ASN A 355 26.76 -16.61 31.24
C ASN A 355 26.82 -16.67 32.78
N PRO A 356 27.92 -16.29 33.46
CA PRO A 356 29.16 -15.78 32.90
C PRO A 356 29.91 -16.76 31.98
N PHE A 357 30.69 -16.20 31.03
CA PHE A 357 31.45 -16.99 30.06
C PHE A 357 32.92 -16.64 30.07
N ASN A 358 33.71 -17.55 29.55
CA ASN A 358 35.16 -17.34 29.34
C ASN A 358 35.43 -17.16 27.85
N ASN A 359 35.94 -17.22 27.01
CA ASN A 359 36.26 -16.94 25.63
C ASN A 359 35.06 -16.87 24.67
N GLN A 360 34.08 -17.76 24.80
CA GLN A 360 32.98 -17.87 23.82
C GLN A 360 31.63 -17.99 24.48
N ILE A 361 30.61 -17.36 23.89
CA ILE A 361 29.22 -17.42 24.31
C ILE A 361 28.31 -17.70 23.11
N SER A 362 27.30 -18.54 23.32
CA SER A 362 26.23 -18.83 22.36
C SER A 362 25.08 -17.88 22.55
N ILE A 363 24.53 -17.36 21.44
CA ILE A 363 23.46 -16.40 21.37
C ILE A 363 22.32 -17.05 20.58
N PRO A 364 21.40 -17.76 21.24
CA PRO A 364 20.29 -18.44 20.57
C PRO A 364 19.14 -17.45 20.31
N ILE A 365 18.63 -17.46 19.09
CA ILE A 365 17.50 -16.66 18.65
C ILE A 365 16.46 -17.61 18.07
N ILE A 366 15.21 -17.42 18.47
CA ILE A 366 14.05 -18.05 17.85
C ILE A 366 13.35 -16.99 17.04
N SER A 367 13.14 -17.23 15.75
CA SER A 367 12.32 -16.37 14.89
C SER A 367 11.16 -17.18 14.34
N ASN A 368 9.97 -16.63 14.41
CA ASN A 368 8.77 -17.25 13.85
C ASN A 368 8.58 -16.94 12.37
N ILE A 369 9.38 -16.02 11.83
CA ILE A 369 9.30 -15.58 10.44
C ILE A 369 10.71 -15.43 9.84
N LYS A 370 10.82 -15.48 8.52
CA LYS A 370 12.05 -15.09 7.81
C LYS A 370 12.23 -13.57 7.91
N SER A 371 13.35 -13.09 8.48
CA SER A 371 13.51 -11.66 8.79
C SER A 371 14.97 -11.21 8.64
N LYS A 372 15.15 -9.92 8.38
CA LYS A 372 16.47 -9.29 8.49
C LYS A 372 16.80 -9.10 9.98
N ALA A 373 17.98 -9.53 10.38
CA ALA A 373 18.47 -9.41 11.74
C ALA A 373 19.84 -8.73 11.78
N LEU A 374 20.04 -7.91 12.80
CA LEU A 374 21.33 -7.32 13.18
C LEU A 374 21.62 -7.71 14.63
N ILE A 375 22.80 -8.31 14.84
CA ILE A 375 23.28 -8.69 16.18
C ILE A 375 24.60 -7.96 16.41
N GLU A 376 24.66 -7.13 17.46
CA GLU A 376 25.81 -6.36 17.83
C GLU A 376 26.14 -6.49 19.32
N ILE A 377 27.41 -6.33 19.66
CA ILE A 377 27.90 -6.32 21.04
C ILE A 377 28.32 -4.89 21.38
N PHE A 378 27.92 -4.44 22.57
CA PHE A 378 28.29 -3.13 23.12
C PHE A 378 28.98 -3.28 24.48
N ASP A 379 29.89 -2.36 24.80
CA ASP A 379 30.46 -2.23 26.15
C ASP A 379 29.49 -1.45 27.05
N VAL A 380 29.82 -1.37 28.34
CA VAL A 380 28.99 -0.64 29.34
C VAL A 380 28.89 0.87 29.10
N ASN A 381 29.75 1.43 28.24
CA ASN A 381 29.72 2.83 27.83
C ASN A 381 28.89 3.07 26.59
N GLY A 382 28.23 2.04 26.08
CA GLY A 382 27.41 2.10 24.87
C GLY A 382 28.21 2.15 23.56
N ARG A 383 29.51 1.84 23.59
CA ARG A 383 30.33 1.76 22.38
C ARG A 383 30.17 0.39 21.75
N LYS A 384 29.94 0.38 20.45
CA LYS A 384 29.89 -0.87 19.68
C LYS A 384 31.28 -1.54 19.70
N VAL A 385 31.28 -2.80 20.10
CA VAL A 385 32.46 -3.66 20.21
C VAL A 385 32.60 -4.52 18.96
N GLU A 386 31.53 -5.18 18.53
CA GLU A 386 31.55 -6.07 17.39
C GLU A 386 30.16 -6.24 16.79
N THR A 387 30.08 -6.48 15.47
CA THR A 387 28.84 -6.93 14.78
C THR A 387 28.95 -8.43 14.53
N ILE A 388 28.12 -9.21 15.20
CA ILE A 388 28.10 -10.68 15.12
C ILE A 388 27.40 -11.16 13.86
N TYR A 389 26.32 -10.46 13.49
CA TYR A 389 25.53 -10.83 12.33
C TYR A 389 24.78 -9.63 11.75
N ASN A 390 24.71 -9.55 10.43
CA ASN A 390 23.87 -8.63 9.71
C ASN A 390 23.38 -9.33 8.43
N GLY A 391 22.17 -9.85 8.44
CA GLY A 391 21.67 -10.65 7.33
C GLY A 391 20.25 -11.18 7.59
N ILE A 392 19.84 -12.14 6.77
CA ILE A 392 18.51 -12.76 6.86
C ILE A 392 18.59 -14.01 7.74
N ILE A 393 17.79 -14.08 8.81
CA ILE A 393 17.55 -15.31 9.56
C ILE A 393 16.27 -15.98 9.04
N LEU A 394 16.28 -17.31 9.06
CA LEU A 394 15.12 -18.12 8.67
C LEU A 394 14.20 -18.34 9.87
N GLN A 395 12.95 -18.74 9.60
CA GLN A 395 12.07 -19.24 10.63
C GLN A 395 12.69 -20.42 11.36
N GLY A 396 12.54 -20.45 12.69
CA GLY A 396 13.08 -21.48 13.55
C GLY A 396 14.14 -20.96 14.52
N LYS A 397 14.86 -21.90 15.14
CA LYS A 397 15.96 -21.58 16.06
C LYS A 397 17.28 -21.43 15.32
N THR A 398 17.95 -20.29 15.49
CA THR A 398 19.29 -20.02 15.00
C THR A 398 20.21 -19.69 16.17
N GLU A 399 21.43 -20.19 16.15
CA GLU A 399 22.42 -19.96 17.21
C GLU A 399 23.63 -19.26 16.61
N PHE A 400 23.95 -18.09 17.14
CA PHE A 400 25.16 -17.34 16.82
C PHE A 400 26.17 -17.48 17.94
N LYS A 401 27.45 -17.21 17.65
CA LYS A 401 28.52 -17.29 18.62
C LYS A 401 29.35 -16.04 18.62
N TRP A 402 29.68 -15.55 19.79
CA TRP A 402 30.68 -14.50 19.97
C TRP A 402 31.96 -15.06 20.57
N ASP A 403 33.10 -14.89 19.89
CA ASP A 403 34.43 -15.19 20.38
C ASP A 403 35.06 -13.94 20.99
N ALA A 404 35.00 -13.85 22.30
CA ALA A 404 35.51 -12.70 23.06
C ALA A 404 36.97 -12.83 23.47
N LYS A 405 37.74 -13.71 22.81
CA LYS A 405 39.14 -14.01 23.17
C LYS A 405 40.03 -12.77 23.31
N PHE A 406 39.80 -11.74 22.54
CA PHE A 406 40.63 -10.52 22.53
C PHE A 406 40.03 -9.36 23.36
N TYR A 407 38.89 -9.55 23.99
CA TYR A 407 38.21 -8.53 24.78
C TYR A 407 38.52 -8.72 26.28
N SER A 408 38.46 -7.62 27.04
CA SER A 408 38.73 -7.62 28.48
C SER A 408 37.58 -8.20 29.27
N SER A 409 37.88 -8.82 30.44
CA SER A 409 36.83 -9.22 31.40
C SER A 409 35.94 -8.00 31.72
N GLY A 410 34.64 -8.20 31.78
CA GLY A 410 33.65 -7.15 32.03
C GLY A 410 32.24 -7.50 31.60
N THR A 411 31.38 -6.53 31.78
CA THR A 411 29.98 -6.63 31.33
C THR A 411 29.84 -6.09 29.90
N TYR A 412 29.10 -6.82 29.09
CA TYR A 412 28.73 -6.46 27.73
C TYR A 412 27.23 -6.58 27.53
N LEU A 413 26.70 -5.92 26.53
CA LEU A 413 25.31 -5.98 26.09
C LEU A 413 25.23 -6.58 24.69
N ILE A 414 24.44 -7.61 24.53
CA ILE A 414 24.01 -8.07 23.22
C ILE A 414 22.83 -7.18 22.81
N TYR A 415 22.92 -6.61 21.64
CA TYR A 415 21.84 -5.90 20.97
C TYR A 415 21.35 -6.73 19.79
N LEU A 416 20.07 -6.97 19.73
CA LEU A 416 19.39 -7.65 18.64
C LEU A 416 18.35 -6.71 18.07
N LEU A 417 18.41 -6.48 16.76
CA LEU A 417 17.40 -5.77 15.99
C LEU A 417 16.85 -6.73 14.93
N ILE A 418 15.55 -6.99 14.94
CA ILE A 418 14.84 -7.77 13.93
C ILE A 418 13.56 -7.01 13.60
N ASN A 419 13.33 -6.70 12.31
CA ASN A 419 12.14 -5.98 11.84
C ASN A 419 11.79 -4.73 12.67
N GLY A 420 12.80 -3.91 12.99
CA GLY A 420 12.61 -2.71 13.81
C GLY A 420 12.46 -2.94 15.31
N GLU A 421 12.16 -4.16 15.76
CA GLU A 421 12.10 -4.49 17.17
C GLU A 421 13.48 -4.73 17.77
N LYS A 422 13.69 -4.22 18.99
CA LYS A 422 14.96 -4.26 19.70
C LYS A 422 14.87 -5.16 20.92
N SER A 423 15.88 -5.99 21.12
CA SER A 423 16.05 -6.78 22.34
C SER A 423 17.48 -6.66 22.86
N TYR A 424 17.61 -6.74 24.17
CA TYR A 424 18.91 -6.58 24.84
C TYR A 424 19.09 -7.69 25.86
N GLU A 425 20.32 -8.25 25.93
CA GLU A 425 20.70 -9.18 26.97
C GLU A 425 22.09 -8.82 27.54
N LYS A 426 22.17 -8.88 28.85
CA LYS A 426 23.41 -8.61 29.60
C LYS A 426 24.22 -9.89 29.74
N ILE A 427 25.50 -9.81 29.39
CA ILE A 427 26.45 -10.91 29.48
C ILE A 427 27.70 -10.50 30.25
N MET A 428 28.36 -11.47 30.88
CA MET A 428 29.56 -11.24 31.69
C MET A 428 30.70 -12.12 31.23
N LEU A 429 31.75 -11.48 30.71
CA LEU A 429 33.02 -12.14 30.33
C LEU A 429 33.95 -12.18 31.55
N ILE A 430 34.40 -13.37 31.90
CA ILE A 430 35.36 -13.63 32.99
C ILE A 430 36.53 -14.41 32.36
N LYS A 431 37.72 -13.82 32.44
CA LYS A 431 39.00 -14.48 32.06
C LYS A 431 39.81 -14.84 33.27
#